data_01121f456887c5b86766837f3426bbbc
#
_entry.id   01121f456887c5b86766837f3426bbbc
#
_cell.length_a   1.000
_cell.length_b   1.000
_cell.length_c   1.000
_cell.angle_alpha   90.00
_cell.angle_beta   90.00
_cell.angle_gamma   90.00
#
_symmetry.space_group_name_H-M   'P 1'
#
loop_
_entity.id
_entity.type
_entity.pdbx_description
1 polymer ?
#
loop_
_entity_poly.entity_id
_entity_poly.type
_entity_poly.pdbx_seq_one_letter_code
_entity_poly.pdbx_strand_id
1 'polypeptide(L)'
;MVLLGGVLVGLGWVTNAYANSLPKLYTGTVLSGIGGGLVYGGALGNALKWFPDHRGLVAGLTAAGYGVGAALTIVPIAQMIQVRGYASAFVPFGLVQGLVVMGLALLLRAPRPGEVPAIRRQRVPQTTHNSRPTQMLTTPLFWLLYAMFTLMATGGLMATAQLASMAKDYQIADVPVTLGGLTLAALPFALAIDRVLNGLTRPFFGWILDRLGRENTMGIAFSLEGTGSIVLLLSAHNSVAFVILSGVVFFVWGEIYSLFPAICSDLFGQQYATANYGLLYTAKGTTALLAPLSAWIVTMTGSRVGVFLTGASFDLIAVALAIWVLKPMRRRLLSHVR
;
A
#
# COMPACT_ATOMS: atom_id res chain seq x y z
N MET A 1 7.98 -19.44 6.82
CA MET A 1 8.17 -18.19 6.06
C MET A 1 8.21 -16.97 6.99
N VAL A 2 7.18 -16.71 7.83
CA VAL A 2 7.12 -15.54 8.73
C VAL A 2 8.27 -15.56 9.76
N LEU A 3 8.60 -16.71 10.35
CA LEU A 3 9.78 -16.86 11.22
C LEU A 3 11.08 -16.40 10.55
N LEU A 4 11.35 -16.89 9.34
CA LEU A 4 12.51 -16.47 8.55
C LEU A 4 12.47 -14.95 8.26
N GLY A 5 11.28 -14.44 7.98
CA GLY A 5 11.06 -13.01 7.80
C GLY A 5 11.46 -12.19 9.01
N GLY A 6 11.09 -12.63 10.22
CA GLY A 6 11.48 -11.99 11.48
C GLY A 6 13.01 -11.96 11.69
N VAL A 7 13.68 -13.08 11.40
CA VAL A 7 15.16 -13.16 11.46
C VAL A 7 15.79 -12.16 10.49
N LEU A 8 15.33 -12.14 9.22
CA LEU A 8 15.89 -11.26 8.20
C LEU A 8 15.65 -9.78 8.50
N VAL A 9 14.48 -9.42 9.06
CA VAL A 9 14.22 -8.04 9.51
C VAL A 9 15.21 -7.65 10.59
N GLY A 10 15.35 -8.46 11.64
CA GLY A 10 16.28 -8.19 12.73
C GLY A 10 17.73 -8.05 12.24
N LEU A 11 18.21 -9.00 11.42
CA LEU A 11 19.54 -8.98 10.84
C LEU A 11 19.77 -7.76 9.94
N GLY A 12 18.79 -7.40 9.13
CA GLY A 12 18.89 -6.25 8.23
C GLY A 12 18.99 -4.94 9.00
N TRP A 13 18.23 -4.74 10.06
CA TRP A 13 18.32 -3.56 10.92
C TRP A 13 19.66 -3.49 11.64
N VAL A 14 20.15 -4.60 12.20
CA VAL A 14 21.48 -4.67 12.83
C VAL A 14 22.58 -4.39 11.82
N THR A 15 22.50 -4.96 10.60
CA THR A 15 23.45 -4.67 9.54
C THR A 15 23.49 -3.18 9.19
N ASN A 16 22.33 -2.55 9.09
CA ASN A 16 22.21 -1.12 8.82
C ASN A 16 22.74 -0.26 9.98
N ALA A 17 22.59 -0.69 11.24
CA ALA A 17 23.13 0.01 12.40
C ALA A 17 24.66 0.17 12.33
N TYR A 18 25.35 -0.82 11.77
CA TYR A 18 26.82 -0.83 11.61
C TYR A 18 27.27 -0.56 10.17
N ALA A 19 26.40 0.02 9.33
CA ALA A 19 26.75 0.34 7.95
C ALA A 19 27.71 1.53 7.90
N ASN A 20 28.93 1.28 7.43
CA ASN A 20 29.97 2.27 7.20
C ASN A 20 30.29 2.47 5.70
N SER A 21 29.51 1.84 4.85
CA SER A 21 29.62 1.93 3.38
C SER A 21 28.27 1.73 2.72
N LEU A 22 28.08 2.28 1.51
CA LEU A 22 26.84 2.11 0.73
C LEU A 22 26.51 0.64 0.44
N PRO A 23 27.45 -0.22 0.03
CA PRO A 23 27.14 -1.64 -0.17
C PRO A 23 26.58 -2.33 1.08
N LYS A 24 27.14 -2.01 2.26
CA LYS A 24 26.68 -2.59 3.52
C LYS A 24 25.27 -2.08 3.89
N LEU A 25 24.99 -0.79 3.67
CA LEU A 25 23.67 -0.21 3.84
C LEU A 25 22.63 -0.88 2.91
N TYR A 26 22.99 -1.05 1.63
CA TYR A 26 22.11 -1.74 0.69
C TYR A 26 21.88 -3.21 1.07
N THR A 27 22.91 -3.91 1.54
CA THR A 27 22.77 -5.30 2.02
C THR A 27 21.74 -5.38 3.17
N GLY A 28 21.87 -4.55 4.19
CA GLY A 28 20.94 -4.52 5.31
C GLY A 28 19.53 -4.14 4.88
N THR A 29 19.39 -3.19 3.96
CA THR A 29 18.09 -2.77 3.40
C THR A 29 17.43 -3.90 2.60
N VAL A 30 18.19 -4.63 1.78
CA VAL A 30 17.68 -5.79 1.03
C VAL A 30 17.24 -6.90 1.98
N LEU A 31 18.03 -7.22 3.01
CA LEU A 31 17.66 -8.21 4.02
C LEU A 31 16.36 -7.82 4.73
N SER A 32 16.25 -6.57 5.20
CA SER A 32 15.03 -6.05 5.83
C SER A 32 13.83 -6.08 4.88
N GLY A 33 14.03 -5.73 3.61
CA GLY A 33 12.99 -5.73 2.58
C GLY A 33 12.45 -7.13 2.29
N ILE A 34 13.34 -8.11 2.11
CA ILE A 34 12.97 -9.53 1.93
C ILE A 34 12.24 -10.03 3.18
N GLY A 35 12.79 -9.74 4.37
CA GLY A 35 12.18 -10.12 5.64
C GLY A 35 10.77 -9.54 5.81
N GLY A 36 10.60 -8.24 5.58
CA GLY A 36 9.30 -7.56 5.65
C GLY A 36 8.29 -8.11 4.66
N GLY A 37 8.73 -8.42 3.43
CA GLY A 37 7.91 -9.07 2.40
C GLY A 37 7.41 -10.46 2.83
N LEU A 38 8.28 -11.28 3.42
CA LEU A 38 7.92 -12.61 3.94
C LEU A 38 6.94 -12.52 5.11
N VAL A 39 7.09 -11.53 6.01
CA VAL A 39 6.18 -11.31 7.14
C VAL A 39 4.82 -10.85 6.64
N TYR A 40 4.78 -9.79 5.85
CA TYR A 40 3.51 -9.23 5.36
C TYR A 40 2.76 -10.21 4.46
N GLY A 41 3.43 -10.78 3.46
CA GLY A 41 2.83 -11.74 2.53
C GLY A 41 2.39 -13.03 3.23
N GLY A 42 3.18 -13.52 4.20
CA GLY A 42 2.84 -14.69 4.99
C GLY A 42 1.62 -14.48 5.90
N ALA A 43 1.55 -13.35 6.60
CA ALA A 43 0.42 -12.98 7.44
C ALA A 43 -0.85 -12.78 6.63
N LEU A 44 -0.77 -12.00 5.53
CA LEU A 44 -1.88 -11.74 4.63
C LEU A 44 -2.41 -13.02 3.99
N GLY A 45 -1.52 -13.84 3.40
CA GLY A 45 -1.93 -15.09 2.77
C GLY A 45 -2.55 -16.09 3.75
N ASN A 46 -2.11 -16.11 5.02
CA ASN A 46 -2.74 -16.89 6.06
C ASN A 46 -4.13 -16.34 6.41
N ALA A 47 -4.26 -15.04 6.61
CA ALA A 47 -5.53 -14.38 6.94
C ALA A 47 -6.59 -14.58 5.84
N LEU A 48 -6.22 -14.49 4.56
CA LEU A 48 -7.12 -14.74 3.43
C LEU A 48 -7.66 -16.18 3.39
N LYS A 49 -6.92 -17.17 3.92
CA LYS A 49 -7.39 -18.55 4.02
C LYS A 49 -8.44 -18.75 5.12
N TRP A 50 -8.34 -17.99 6.22
CA TRP A 50 -9.29 -18.06 7.31
C TRP A 50 -10.63 -17.39 6.99
N PHE A 51 -10.63 -16.36 6.13
CA PHE A 51 -11.83 -15.55 5.83
C PHE A 51 -12.08 -15.44 4.31
N PRO A 52 -12.47 -16.54 3.66
CA PRO A 52 -12.61 -16.59 2.19
C PRO A 52 -13.77 -15.74 1.65
N ASP A 53 -14.73 -15.38 2.48
CA ASP A 53 -15.92 -14.57 2.16
C ASP A 53 -15.71 -13.05 2.37
N HIS A 54 -14.69 -12.65 3.12
CA HIS A 54 -14.38 -11.25 3.45
C HIS A 54 -12.95 -10.85 3.05
N ARG A 55 -12.48 -11.27 1.89
CA ARG A 55 -11.08 -11.09 1.45
C ARG A 55 -10.63 -9.64 1.42
N GLY A 56 -11.50 -8.72 0.98
CA GLY A 56 -11.20 -7.30 0.94
C GLY A 56 -10.99 -6.72 2.34
N LEU A 57 -11.95 -6.97 3.25
CA LEU A 57 -11.86 -6.49 4.62
C LEU A 57 -10.64 -7.06 5.34
N VAL A 58 -10.37 -8.35 5.18
CA VAL A 58 -9.23 -9.03 5.83
C VAL A 58 -7.89 -8.50 5.30
N ALA A 59 -7.78 -8.30 3.98
CA ALA A 59 -6.60 -7.67 3.40
C ALA A 59 -6.40 -6.25 3.95
N GLY A 60 -7.48 -5.48 4.02
CA GLY A 60 -7.48 -4.13 4.58
C GLY A 60 -7.06 -4.08 6.05
N LEU A 61 -7.61 -4.94 6.90
CA LEU A 61 -7.25 -5.03 8.32
C LEU A 61 -5.79 -5.46 8.52
N THR A 62 -5.31 -6.43 7.73
CA THR A 62 -3.90 -6.87 7.78
C THR A 62 -2.96 -5.72 7.40
N ALA A 63 -3.29 -4.98 6.34
CA ALA A 63 -2.52 -3.83 5.91
C ALA A 63 -2.58 -2.66 6.91
N ALA A 64 -3.73 -2.43 7.55
CA ALA A 64 -3.88 -1.42 8.59
C ALA A 64 -3.03 -1.76 9.82
N GLY A 65 -3.04 -3.03 10.27
CA GLY A 65 -2.21 -3.50 11.38
C GLY A 65 -0.71 -3.28 11.12
N TYR A 66 -0.26 -3.53 9.89
CA TYR A 66 1.12 -3.24 9.50
C TYR A 66 1.45 -1.73 9.62
N GLY A 67 0.51 -0.86 9.21
CA GLY A 67 0.65 0.59 9.34
C GLY A 67 0.66 1.08 10.79
N VAL A 68 -0.18 0.48 11.66
CA VAL A 68 -0.21 0.80 13.10
C VAL A 68 1.12 0.49 13.77
N GLY A 69 1.75 -0.63 13.43
CA GLY A 69 3.08 -0.96 13.94
C GLY A 69 4.12 0.12 13.63
N ALA A 70 4.12 0.65 12.41
CA ALA A 70 4.98 1.76 12.03
C ALA A 70 4.65 3.05 12.81
N ALA A 71 3.36 3.37 12.98
CA ALA A 71 2.93 4.55 13.71
C ALA A 71 3.36 4.54 15.19
N LEU A 72 3.30 3.38 15.82
CA LEU A 72 3.73 3.20 17.22
C LEU A 72 5.24 3.31 17.42
N THR A 73 6.02 2.96 16.42
CA THR A 73 7.49 2.89 16.55
C THR A 73 8.23 4.11 16.01
N ILE A 74 7.62 4.91 15.11
CA ILE A 74 8.30 6.02 14.45
C ILE A 74 8.78 7.10 15.43
N VAL A 75 7.97 7.46 16.43
CA VAL A 75 8.31 8.52 17.39
C VAL A 75 9.45 8.09 18.31
N PRO A 76 9.38 6.92 19.00
CA PRO A 76 10.50 6.50 19.86
C PRO A 76 11.80 6.23 19.06
N ILE A 77 11.70 5.73 17.83
CA ILE A 77 12.87 5.58 16.95
C ILE A 77 13.48 6.96 16.63
N ALA A 78 12.67 7.92 16.20
CA ALA A 78 13.14 9.26 15.86
C ALA A 78 13.81 9.97 17.05
N GLN A 79 13.20 9.91 18.24
CA GLN A 79 13.76 10.46 19.48
C GLN A 79 15.09 9.81 19.84
N MET A 80 15.18 8.49 19.73
CA MET A 80 16.41 7.76 20.03
C MET A 80 17.53 8.10 19.04
N ILE A 81 17.19 8.28 17.75
CA ILE A 81 18.15 8.73 16.73
C ILE A 81 18.68 10.12 17.06
N GLN A 82 17.82 11.05 17.45
CA GLN A 82 18.22 12.42 17.79
C GLN A 82 19.14 12.49 19.01
N VAL A 83 18.89 11.66 20.04
CA VAL A 83 19.64 11.71 21.30
C VAL A 83 20.92 10.86 21.26
N ARG A 84 20.90 9.69 20.61
CA ARG A 84 21.96 8.67 20.70
C ARG A 84 22.50 8.21 19.34
N GLY A 85 22.02 8.81 18.25
CA GLY A 85 22.39 8.42 16.88
C GLY A 85 21.62 7.19 16.37
N TYR A 86 21.70 6.96 15.06
CA TYR A 86 20.89 5.94 14.39
C TYR A 86 21.23 4.50 14.80
N ALA A 87 22.51 4.19 15.06
CA ALA A 87 22.93 2.85 15.43
C ALA A 87 22.30 2.38 16.74
N SER A 88 22.21 3.28 17.74
CA SER A 88 21.59 2.97 19.04
C SER A 88 20.08 2.77 18.96
N ALA A 89 19.41 3.28 17.93
CA ALA A 89 18.01 3.00 17.66
C ALA A 89 17.84 1.70 16.84
N PHE A 90 18.64 1.51 15.79
CA PHE A 90 18.45 0.40 14.86
C PHE A 90 18.72 -0.96 15.48
N VAL A 91 19.69 -1.09 16.38
CA VAL A 91 19.99 -2.37 17.05
C VAL A 91 18.81 -2.83 17.92
N PRO A 92 18.35 -2.08 18.94
CA PRO A 92 17.29 -2.56 19.83
C PRO A 92 15.95 -2.69 19.12
N PHE A 93 15.56 -1.73 18.26
CA PHE A 93 14.30 -1.82 17.52
C PHE A 93 14.33 -2.96 16.50
N GLY A 94 15.42 -3.22 15.82
CA GLY A 94 15.58 -4.34 14.91
C GLY A 94 15.45 -5.69 15.61
N LEU A 95 16.14 -5.85 16.76
CA LEU A 95 16.06 -7.06 17.57
C LEU A 95 14.65 -7.28 18.14
N VAL A 96 14.06 -6.25 18.73
CA VAL A 96 12.70 -6.35 19.31
C VAL A 96 11.68 -6.69 18.22
N GLN A 97 11.70 -6.01 17.09
CA GLN A 97 10.79 -6.31 15.97
C GLN A 97 10.98 -7.75 15.48
N GLY A 98 12.24 -8.17 15.27
CA GLY A 98 12.54 -9.54 14.85
C GLY A 98 12.02 -10.58 15.82
N LEU A 99 12.27 -10.41 17.13
CA LEU A 99 11.83 -11.31 18.19
C LEU A 99 10.30 -11.35 18.31
N VAL A 100 9.63 -10.20 18.28
CA VAL A 100 8.16 -10.13 18.31
C VAL A 100 7.55 -10.84 17.10
N VAL A 101 8.08 -10.62 15.90
CA VAL A 101 7.60 -11.31 14.70
C VAL A 101 7.83 -12.82 14.82
N MET A 102 9.00 -13.27 15.29
CA MET A 102 9.27 -14.70 15.47
C MET A 102 8.33 -15.32 16.51
N GLY A 103 8.11 -14.67 17.65
CA GLY A 103 7.17 -15.13 18.68
C GLY A 103 5.74 -15.26 18.17
N LEU A 104 5.24 -14.23 17.48
CA LEU A 104 3.90 -14.24 16.88
C LEU A 104 3.79 -15.26 15.73
N ALA A 105 4.87 -15.50 15.00
CA ALA A 105 4.87 -16.49 13.92
C ALA A 105 4.64 -17.93 14.41
N LEU A 106 4.99 -18.23 15.66
CA LEU A 106 4.71 -19.54 16.28
C LEU A 106 3.22 -19.74 16.54
N LEU A 107 2.44 -18.67 16.67
CA LEU A 107 0.99 -18.71 16.86
C LEU A 107 0.23 -18.79 15.52
N LEU A 108 0.89 -18.46 14.41
CA LEU A 108 0.27 -18.49 13.08
C LEU A 108 0.17 -19.93 12.57
N ARG A 109 -1.05 -20.35 12.27
CA ARG A 109 -1.31 -21.61 11.57
C ARG A 109 -2.30 -21.43 10.41
N ALA A 110 -2.18 -22.26 9.41
CA ALA A 110 -3.22 -22.37 8.38
C ALA A 110 -4.45 -23.10 8.92
N PRO A 111 -5.66 -22.79 8.43
CA PRO A 111 -6.86 -23.53 8.82
C PRO A 111 -6.75 -25.00 8.36
N ARG A 112 -7.28 -25.92 9.18
CA ARG A 112 -7.41 -27.34 8.82
C ARG A 112 -8.66 -27.55 7.96
N PRO A 113 -8.73 -28.65 7.20
CA PRO A 113 -9.94 -29.01 6.49
C PRO A 113 -11.14 -29.06 7.45
N GLY A 114 -12.22 -28.33 7.13
CA GLY A 114 -13.43 -28.25 7.96
C GLY A 114 -13.44 -27.17 9.05
N GLU A 115 -12.34 -26.49 9.35
CA GLU A 115 -12.34 -25.38 10.33
C GLU A 115 -12.93 -24.08 9.76
N VAL A 116 -12.81 -23.87 8.46
CA VAL A 116 -13.39 -22.69 7.79
C VAL A 116 -14.84 -23.02 7.43
N PRO A 117 -15.82 -22.24 7.91
CA PRO A 117 -17.22 -22.44 7.55
C PRO A 117 -17.42 -22.43 6.03
N ALA A 118 -18.30 -23.30 5.54
CA ALA A 118 -18.68 -23.25 4.13
C ALA A 118 -19.22 -21.87 3.77
N ILE A 119 -18.77 -21.32 2.65
CA ILE A 119 -19.16 -19.99 2.19
C ILE A 119 -20.66 -19.99 1.95
N ARG A 120 -21.44 -19.36 2.85
CA ARG A 120 -22.90 -19.32 2.78
C ARG A 120 -23.42 -18.48 1.60
N ARG A 121 -22.67 -17.44 1.21
CA ARG A 121 -23.06 -16.56 0.08
C ARG A 121 -21.84 -15.81 -0.46
N GLN A 122 -21.33 -16.23 -1.60
CA GLN A 122 -20.33 -15.44 -2.33
C GLN A 122 -20.99 -14.20 -2.94
N ARG A 123 -20.67 -13.02 -2.42
CA ARG A 123 -21.13 -11.74 -2.99
C ARG A 123 -20.31 -11.35 -4.23
N VAL A 124 -19.05 -11.70 -4.23
CA VAL A 124 -18.10 -11.42 -5.32
C VAL A 124 -17.69 -12.74 -5.95
N PRO A 125 -17.86 -12.93 -7.27
CA PRO A 125 -17.45 -14.15 -7.95
C PRO A 125 -15.94 -14.40 -7.79
N GLN A 126 -15.57 -15.65 -7.53
CA GLN A 126 -14.20 -16.10 -7.31
C GLN A 126 -13.93 -17.34 -8.15
N THR A 127 -12.68 -17.54 -8.55
CA THR A 127 -12.26 -18.78 -9.22
C THR A 127 -12.16 -19.94 -8.24
N THR A 128 -12.51 -21.12 -8.68
CA THR A 128 -12.21 -22.39 -7.99
C THR A 128 -10.84 -22.95 -8.39
N HIS A 129 -10.27 -22.43 -9.49
CA HIS A 129 -8.96 -22.87 -9.98
C HIS A 129 -7.83 -22.21 -9.18
N ASN A 130 -6.83 -23.00 -8.77
CA ASN A 130 -5.67 -22.52 -8.04
C ASN A 130 -4.44 -22.47 -8.98
N SER A 131 -4.14 -21.29 -9.49
CA SER A 131 -2.98 -21.06 -10.37
C SER A 131 -1.68 -21.04 -9.58
N ARG A 132 -0.68 -21.79 -10.04
CA ARG A 132 0.69 -21.68 -9.52
C ARG A 132 1.30 -20.33 -9.93
N PRO A 133 2.29 -19.81 -9.19
CA PRO A 133 2.96 -18.54 -9.53
C PRO A 133 3.46 -18.48 -10.97
N THR A 134 4.07 -19.55 -11.47
CA THR A 134 4.56 -19.65 -12.86
C THR A 134 3.44 -19.58 -13.89
N GLN A 135 2.29 -20.20 -13.62
CA GLN A 135 1.12 -20.14 -14.49
C GLN A 135 0.49 -18.74 -14.48
N MET A 136 0.43 -18.09 -13.32
CA MET A 136 -0.07 -16.72 -13.19
C MET A 136 0.74 -15.76 -14.05
N LEU A 137 2.08 -15.85 -14.03
CA LEU A 137 2.99 -15.00 -14.82
C LEU A 137 2.77 -15.10 -16.33
N THR A 138 2.23 -16.21 -16.84
CA THR A 138 1.93 -16.37 -18.27
C THR A 138 0.59 -15.77 -18.68
N THR A 139 -0.21 -15.29 -17.72
CA THR A 139 -1.54 -14.75 -18.01
C THR A 139 -1.48 -13.24 -18.31
N PRO A 140 -2.17 -12.75 -19.36
CA PRO A 140 -2.29 -11.30 -19.59
C PRO A 140 -2.94 -10.56 -18.42
N LEU A 141 -3.79 -11.25 -17.66
CA LEU A 141 -4.51 -10.72 -16.51
C LEU A 141 -3.57 -10.32 -15.37
N PHE A 142 -2.51 -11.10 -15.13
CA PHE A 142 -1.47 -10.74 -14.17
C PHE A 142 -0.78 -9.42 -14.55
N TRP A 143 -0.34 -9.30 -15.81
CA TRP A 143 0.37 -8.12 -16.27
C TRP A 143 -0.51 -6.88 -16.31
N LEU A 144 -1.81 -7.04 -16.57
CA LEU A 144 -2.80 -5.97 -16.44
C LEU A 144 -2.89 -5.47 -14.99
N LEU A 145 -3.05 -6.38 -14.02
CA LEU A 145 -3.07 -6.02 -12.59
C LEU A 145 -1.74 -5.40 -12.15
N TYR A 146 -0.63 -5.92 -12.64
CA TYR A 146 0.71 -5.39 -12.36
C TYR A 146 0.87 -3.94 -12.85
N ALA A 147 0.45 -3.69 -14.09
CA ALA A 147 0.48 -2.34 -14.68
C ALA A 147 -0.43 -1.38 -13.89
N MET A 148 -1.67 -1.79 -13.59
CA MET A 148 -2.61 -0.98 -12.80
C MET A 148 -2.05 -0.67 -11.41
N PHE A 149 -1.47 -1.67 -10.73
CA PHE A 149 -0.84 -1.45 -9.43
C PHE A 149 0.33 -0.47 -9.52
N THR A 150 1.19 -0.62 -10.53
CA THR A 150 2.32 0.29 -10.77
C THR A 150 1.84 1.71 -11.01
N LEU A 151 0.83 1.92 -11.86
CA LEU A 151 0.27 3.24 -12.15
C LEU A 151 -0.24 3.92 -10.89
N MET A 152 -1.15 3.26 -10.16
CA MET A 152 -1.75 3.79 -8.93
C MET A 152 -0.72 4.08 -7.84
N ALA A 153 0.18 3.12 -7.61
CA ALA A 153 1.22 3.31 -6.60
C ALA A 153 2.19 4.44 -6.97
N THR A 154 2.47 4.65 -8.28
CA THR A 154 3.35 5.72 -8.75
C THR A 154 2.68 7.09 -8.58
N GLY A 155 1.40 7.24 -8.93
CA GLY A 155 0.65 8.50 -8.77
C GLY A 155 0.69 8.99 -7.33
N GLY A 156 0.29 8.16 -6.39
CA GLY A 156 0.28 8.52 -4.98
C GLY A 156 1.69 8.73 -4.39
N LEU A 157 2.70 7.97 -4.82
CA LEU A 157 4.09 8.18 -4.37
C LEU A 157 4.65 9.51 -4.87
N MET A 158 4.36 9.89 -6.12
CA MET A 158 4.74 11.18 -6.69
C MET A 158 4.06 12.33 -5.95
N ALA A 159 2.76 12.23 -5.67
CA ALA A 159 2.02 13.22 -4.87
C ALA A 159 2.61 13.36 -3.46
N THR A 160 2.89 12.22 -2.78
CA THR A 160 3.52 12.21 -1.45
C THR A 160 4.86 12.93 -1.45
N ALA A 161 5.71 12.66 -2.45
CA ALA A 161 7.05 13.22 -2.54
C ALA A 161 7.03 14.76 -2.75
N GLN A 162 5.99 15.29 -3.37
CA GLN A 162 5.91 16.71 -3.74
C GLN A 162 4.98 17.54 -2.85
N LEU A 163 4.18 16.92 -1.97
CA LEU A 163 3.18 17.61 -1.17
C LEU A 163 3.76 18.71 -0.28
N ALA A 164 4.81 18.40 0.46
CA ALA A 164 5.47 19.38 1.34
C ALA A 164 6.11 20.53 0.55
N SER A 165 6.70 20.22 -0.59
CA SER A 165 7.32 21.22 -1.46
C SER A 165 6.25 22.10 -2.11
N MET A 166 5.12 21.54 -2.51
CA MET A 166 3.97 22.28 -3.03
C MET A 166 3.42 23.27 -2.00
N ALA A 167 3.26 22.86 -0.74
CA ALA A 167 2.81 23.74 0.32
C ALA A 167 3.75 24.94 0.56
N LYS A 168 5.06 24.72 0.40
CA LYS A 168 6.08 25.79 0.50
C LYS A 168 6.02 26.75 -0.69
N ASP A 169 5.87 26.24 -1.91
CA ASP A 169 5.80 27.06 -3.12
C ASP A 169 4.58 28.00 -3.10
N TYR A 170 3.45 27.50 -2.61
CA TYR A 170 2.24 28.30 -2.44
C TYR A 170 2.23 29.12 -1.15
N GLN A 171 3.31 29.11 -0.35
CA GLN A 171 3.47 29.86 0.90
C GLN A 171 2.37 29.58 1.94
N ILE A 172 1.78 28.37 1.91
CA ILE A 172 0.72 27.95 2.82
C ILE A 172 1.20 27.01 3.94
N ALA A 173 2.46 26.55 3.88
CA ALA A 173 2.99 25.52 4.78
C ALA A 173 2.77 25.85 6.27
N ASP A 174 3.01 27.12 6.64
CA ASP A 174 2.97 27.60 8.02
C ASP A 174 1.68 28.38 8.35
N VAL A 175 0.74 28.49 7.40
CA VAL A 175 -0.55 29.20 7.62
C VAL A 175 -1.38 28.42 8.62
N PRO A 176 -1.88 29.04 9.70
CA PRO A 176 -2.74 28.38 10.67
C PRO A 176 -4.06 27.92 10.05
N VAL A 177 -4.43 26.67 10.27
CA VAL A 177 -5.70 26.07 9.85
C VAL A 177 -6.40 25.52 11.08
N THR A 178 -7.68 25.85 11.25
CA THR A 178 -8.52 25.34 12.34
C THR A 178 -9.57 24.39 11.77
N LEU A 179 -9.48 23.11 12.17
CA LEU A 179 -10.46 22.07 11.83
C LEU A 179 -10.78 21.24 13.07
N GLY A 180 -12.06 21.01 13.34
CA GLY A 180 -12.50 20.19 14.47
C GLY A 180 -12.05 20.70 15.85
N GLY A 181 -11.82 22.01 16.01
CA GLY A 181 -11.34 22.60 17.25
C GLY A 181 -9.82 22.54 17.46
N LEU A 182 -9.07 21.97 16.53
CA LEU A 182 -7.59 21.96 16.54
C LEU A 182 -7.06 23.01 15.56
N THR A 183 -6.08 23.79 16.00
CA THR A 183 -5.37 24.77 15.16
C THR A 183 -3.92 24.37 15.02
N LEU A 184 -3.48 24.07 13.79
CA LEU A 184 -2.12 23.73 13.44
C LEU A 184 -1.72 24.43 12.15
N ALA A 185 -0.42 24.52 11.88
CA ALA A 185 0.08 24.94 10.57
C ALA A 185 -0.38 23.95 9.48
N ALA A 186 -0.73 24.44 8.29
CA ALA A 186 -1.39 23.65 7.24
C ALA A 186 -0.59 22.40 6.84
N LEU A 187 0.71 22.50 6.65
CA LEU A 187 1.52 21.35 6.24
C LEU A 187 1.59 20.25 7.30
N PRO A 188 2.00 20.52 8.56
CA PRO A 188 1.96 19.50 9.62
C PRO A 188 0.55 18.91 9.81
N PHE A 189 -0.50 19.72 9.68
CA PHE A 189 -1.87 19.27 9.83
C PHE A 189 -2.29 18.33 8.69
N ALA A 190 -1.99 18.69 7.44
CA ALA A 190 -2.21 17.84 6.28
C ALA A 190 -1.50 16.50 6.45
N LEU A 191 -0.20 16.50 6.76
CA LEU A 191 0.58 15.26 6.93
C LEU A 191 0.05 14.37 8.06
N ALA A 192 -0.46 14.95 9.15
CA ALA A 192 -1.09 14.21 10.25
C ALA A 192 -2.40 13.54 9.80
N ILE A 193 -3.28 14.32 9.16
CA ILE A 193 -4.56 13.82 8.61
C ILE A 193 -4.30 12.74 7.57
N ASP A 194 -3.37 12.95 6.64
CA ASP A 194 -3.02 12.00 5.60
C ASP A 194 -2.63 10.63 6.18
N ARG A 195 -1.84 10.61 7.24
CA ARG A 195 -1.45 9.35 7.90
C ARG A 195 -2.62 8.62 8.53
N VAL A 196 -3.47 9.34 9.25
CA VAL A 196 -4.67 8.78 9.89
C VAL A 196 -5.62 8.23 8.84
N LEU A 197 -5.94 9.02 7.83
CA LEU A 197 -6.87 8.66 6.77
C LEU A 197 -6.34 7.52 5.91
N ASN A 198 -5.05 7.51 5.54
CA ASN A 198 -4.43 6.41 4.83
C ASN A 198 -4.44 5.08 5.62
N GLY A 199 -4.40 5.14 6.94
CA GLY A 199 -4.59 3.97 7.81
C GLY A 199 -6.02 3.45 7.79
N LEU A 200 -7.00 4.35 7.94
CA LEU A 200 -8.44 4.04 8.00
C LEU A 200 -9.01 3.59 6.65
N THR A 201 -8.45 4.03 5.56
CA THR A 201 -8.91 3.68 4.21
C THR A 201 -8.89 2.18 3.94
N ARG A 202 -7.89 1.48 4.45
CA ARG A 202 -7.66 0.06 4.15
C ARG A 202 -8.80 -0.85 4.61
N PRO A 203 -9.26 -0.83 5.87
CA PRO A 203 -10.45 -1.58 6.27
C PRO A 203 -11.73 -1.04 5.63
N PHE A 204 -11.84 0.28 5.42
CA PHE A 204 -13.00 0.90 4.81
C PHE A 204 -13.21 0.43 3.36
N PHE A 205 -12.22 0.58 2.49
CA PHE A 205 -12.31 0.09 1.12
C PHE A 205 -12.34 -1.44 1.06
N GLY A 206 -11.66 -2.14 1.98
CA GLY A 206 -11.76 -3.59 2.11
C GLY A 206 -13.20 -4.06 2.30
N TRP A 207 -13.97 -3.36 3.12
CA TRP A 207 -15.39 -3.63 3.34
C TRP A 207 -16.26 -3.26 2.10
N ILE A 208 -15.95 -2.14 1.43
CA ILE A 208 -16.65 -1.73 0.20
C ILE A 208 -16.39 -2.75 -0.92
N LEU A 209 -15.15 -3.21 -1.08
CA LEU A 209 -14.74 -4.22 -2.05
C LEU A 209 -15.58 -5.49 -1.97
N ASP A 210 -15.89 -5.94 -0.76
CA ASP A 210 -16.67 -7.15 -0.52
C ASP A 210 -18.18 -6.94 -0.80
N ARG A 211 -18.62 -5.68 -0.99
CA ARG A 211 -20.04 -5.32 -1.27
C ARG A 211 -20.29 -4.91 -2.71
N LEU A 212 -19.51 -3.96 -3.24
CA LEU A 212 -19.69 -3.39 -4.58
C LEU A 212 -18.97 -4.17 -5.68
N GLY A 213 -18.07 -5.09 -5.29
CA GLY A 213 -17.19 -5.80 -6.21
C GLY A 213 -15.90 -5.04 -6.50
N ARG A 214 -14.92 -5.76 -7.06
CA ARG A 214 -13.54 -5.26 -7.18
C ARG A 214 -13.42 -4.11 -8.17
N GLU A 215 -13.90 -4.31 -9.41
CA GLU A 215 -13.72 -3.37 -10.50
C GLU A 215 -14.52 -2.07 -10.31
N ASN A 216 -15.72 -2.16 -9.73
CA ASN A 216 -16.50 -0.96 -9.44
C ASN A 216 -15.83 -0.12 -8.36
N THR A 217 -15.29 -0.77 -7.31
CA THR A 217 -14.53 -0.07 -6.26
C THR A 217 -13.26 0.54 -6.81
N MET A 218 -12.52 -0.17 -7.70
CA MET A 218 -11.39 0.41 -8.44
C MET A 218 -11.81 1.66 -9.21
N GLY A 219 -12.89 1.58 -9.98
CA GLY A 219 -13.39 2.71 -10.75
C GLY A 219 -13.70 3.93 -9.88
N ILE A 220 -14.36 3.72 -8.74
CA ILE A 220 -14.70 4.81 -7.80
C ILE A 220 -13.42 5.38 -7.15
N ALA A 221 -12.60 4.52 -6.57
CA ALA A 221 -11.42 4.93 -5.83
C ALA A 221 -10.41 5.65 -6.72
N PHE A 222 -10.03 5.04 -7.83
CA PHE A 222 -9.04 5.62 -8.76
C PHE A 222 -9.55 6.93 -9.40
N SER A 223 -10.86 7.02 -9.71
CA SER A 223 -11.42 8.29 -10.18
C SER A 223 -11.36 9.38 -9.11
N LEU A 224 -11.65 9.03 -7.86
CA LEU A 224 -11.61 9.98 -6.75
C LEU A 224 -10.18 10.43 -6.44
N GLU A 225 -9.18 9.55 -6.56
CA GLU A 225 -7.76 9.90 -6.40
C GLU A 225 -7.28 10.83 -7.51
N GLY A 226 -7.50 10.45 -8.77
CA GLY A 226 -7.07 11.27 -9.92
C GLY A 226 -7.76 12.63 -9.97
N THR A 227 -9.10 12.67 -9.81
CA THR A 227 -9.83 13.95 -9.76
C THR A 227 -9.50 14.76 -8.51
N GLY A 228 -9.34 14.10 -7.36
CA GLY A 228 -8.93 14.71 -6.10
C GLY A 228 -7.56 15.38 -6.21
N SER A 229 -6.61 14.74 -6.88
CA SER A 229 -5.27 15.30 -7.15
C SER A 229 -5.33 16.56 -8.03
N ILE A 230 -6.19 16.58 -9.04
CA ILE A 230 -6.42 17.77 -9.88
C ILE A 230 -7.07 18.91 -9.07
N VAL A 231 -8.12 18.59 -8.28
CA VAL A 231 -8.80 19.59 -7.44
C VAL A 231 -7.86 20.12 -6.35
N LEU A 232 -7.03 19.27 -5.75
CA LEU A 232 -5.98 19.68 -4.82
C LEU A 232 -5.02 20.67 -5.46
N LEU A 233 -4.55 20.38 -6.67
CA LEU A 233 -3.66 21.28 -7.41
C LEU A 233 -4.31 22.65 -7.68
N LEU A 234 -5.55 22.66 -8.14
CA LEU A 234 -6.29 23.90 -8.45
C LEU A 234 -6.63 24.73 -7.22
N SER A 235 -6.78 24.09 -6.07
CA SER A 235 -7.18 24.72 -4.81
C SER A 235 -6.02 24.92 -3.83
N ALA A 236 -4.78 24.63 -4.24
CA ALA A 236 -3.61 24.62 -3.37
C ALA A 236 -3.23 25.99 -2.78
N HIS A 237 -3.75 27.07 -3.28
CA HIS A 237 -3.58 28.42 -2.69
C HIS A 237 -4.38 28.62 -1.40
N ASN A 238 -5.38 27.79 -1.15
CA ASN A 238 -6.20 27.84 0.06
C ASN A 238 -5.72 26.78 1.05
N SER A 239 -5.20 27.22 2.21
CA SER A 239 -4.64 26.33 3.22
C SER A 239 -5.64 25.31 3.79
N VAL A 240 -6.92 25.68 3.95
CA VAL A 240 -7.97 24.78 4.41
C VAL A 240 -8.29 23.73 3.35
N ALA A 241 -8.45 24.16 2.09
CA ALA A 241 -8.67 23.25 0.96
C ALA A 241 -7.50 22.29 0.79
N PHE A 242 -6.26 22.76 0.92
CA PHE A 242 -5.06 21.94 0.88
C PHE A 242 -5.09 20.83 1.92
N VAL A 243 -5.41 21.13 3.19
CA VAL A 243 -5.48 20.13 4.27
C VAL A 243 -6.57 19.10 4.03
N ILE A 244 -7.76 19.53 3.59
CA ILE A 244 -8.88 18.61 3.37
C ILE A 244 -8.63 17.73 2.13
N LEU A 245 -8.21 18.34 1.02
CA LEU A 245 -8.08 17.63 -0.26
C LEU A 245 -6.86 16.70 -0.28
N SER A 246 -5.74 17.07 0.36
CA SER A 246 -4.64 16.13 0.55
C SER A 246 -5.13 14.91 1.34
N GLY A 247 -5.86 15.12 2.44
CA GLY A 247 -6.46 14.05 3.21
C GLY A 247 -7.36 13.13 2.36
N VAL A 248 -8.17 13.67 1.46
CA VAL A 248 -9.02 12.88 0.54
C VAL A 248 -8.15 12.04 -0.41
N VAL A 249 -7.14 12.63 -1.06
CA VAL A 249 -6.24 11.93 -1.98
C VAL A 249 -5.55 10.78 -1.27
N PHE A 250 -4.95 11.02 -0.10
CA PHE A 250 -4.27 9.97 0.66
C PHE A 250 -5.21 8.96 1.31
N PHE A 251 -6.44 9.35 1.64
CA PHE A 251 -7.48 8.41 2.04
C PHE A 251 -7.76 7.42 0.93
N VAL A 252 -7.86 7.86 -0.31
CA VAL A 252 -8.18 6.97 -1.42
C VAL A 252 -6.97 6.11 -1.81
N TRP A 253 -5.77 6.66 -1.84
CA TRP A 253 -4.55 5.95 -2.25
C TRP A 253 -4.23 4.69 -1.42
N GLY A 254 -4.60 4.68 -0.13
CA GLY A 254 -4.33 3.53 0.76
C GLY A 254 -5.09 2.26 0.41
N GLU A 255 -6.14 2.34 -0.44
CA GLU A 255 -7.00 1.22 -0.82
C GLU A 255 -6.29 0.14 -1.64
N ILE A 256 -5.22 0.47 -2.37
CA ILE A 256 -4.44 -0.48 -3.19
C ILE A 256 -3.97 -1.68 -2.38
N TYR A 257 -3.71 -1.50 -1.08
CA TYR A 257 -3.27 -2.56 -0.17
C TYR A 257 -4.38 -3.52 0.27
N SER A 258 -5.64 -3.15 0.08
CA SER A 258 -6.80 -4.03 0.31
C SER A 258 -7.26 -4.68 -0.98
N LEU A 259 -7.23 -3.92 -2.06
CA LEU A 259 -7.85 -4.23 -3.34
C LEU A 259 -7.02 -5.26 -4.13
N PHE A 260 -5.73 -4.99 -4.35
CA PHE A 260 -4.91 -5.88 -5.17
C PHE A 260 -4.71 -7.29 -4.57
N PRO A 261 -4.51 -7.48 -3.25
CA PRO A 261 -4.46 -8.83 -2.69
C PRO A 261 -5.80 -9.56 -2.78
N ALA A 262 -6.93 -8.84 -2.60
CA ALA A 262 -8.25 -9.45 -2.71
C ALA A 262 -8.53 -9.92 -4.13
N ILE A 263 -8.33 -9.06 -5.14
CA ILE A 263 -8.56 -9.43 -6.54
C ILE A 263 -7.57 -10.50 -7.04
N CYS A 264 -6.31 -10.46 -6.60
CA CYS A 264 -5.32 -11.48 -6.92
C CYS A 264 -5.79 -12.86 -6.43
N SER A 265 -6.28 -12.92 -5.18
CA SER A 265 -6.82 -14.16 -4.61
C SER A 265 -8.12 -14.61 -5.28
N ASP A 266 -8.98 -13.67 -5.72
CA ASP A 266 -10.22 -13.99 -6.43
C ASP A 266 -9.98 -14.58 -7.83
N LEU A 267 -8.91 -14.18 -8.51
CA LEU A 267 -8.60 -14.55 -9.89
C LEU A 267 -7.68 -15.77 -10.00
N PHE A 268 -6.76 -15.93 -9.05
CA PHE A 268 -5.72 -16.97 -9.11
C PHE A 268 -5.85 -18.03 -8.00
N GLY A 269 -6.89 -17.94 -7.16
CA GLY A 269 -7.19 -18.92 -6.12
C GLY A 269 -6.41 -18.71 -4.83
N GLN A 270 -6.79 -19.51 -3.81
CA GLN A 270 -6.29 -19.35 -2.44
C GLN A 270 -5.05 -20.17 -2.12
N GLN A 271 -4.84 -21.30 -2.81
CA GLN A 271 -3.79 -22.24 -2.46
C GLN A 271 -2.40 -21.59 -2.49
N TYR A 272 -2.15 -20.77 -3.49
CA TYR A 272 -0.88 -20.06 -3.68
C TYR A 272 -1.00 -18.55 -3.45
N ALA A 273 -2.03 -18.09 -2.73
CA ALA A 273 -2.35 -16.66 -2.58
C ALA A 273 -1.16 -15.82 -2.10
N THR A 274 -0.39 -16.31 -1.12
CA THR A 274 0.81 -15.63 -0.60
C THR A 274 1.88 -15.43 -1.68
N ALA A 275 2.18 -16.47 -2.46
CA ALA A 275 3.21 -16.40 -3.49
C ALA A 275 2.74 -15.56 -4.68
N ASN A 276 1.49 -15.73 -5.10
CA ASN A 276 0.88 -14.98 -6.20
C ASN A 276 0.82 -13.49 -5.89
N TYR A 277 0.35 -13.13 -4.70
CA TYR A 277 0.33 -11.72 -4.30
C TYR A 277 1.73 -11.16 -4.08
N GLY A 278 2.66 -11.94 -3.56
CA GLY A 278 4.06 -11.53 -3.42
C GLY A 278 4.67 -11.11 -4.76
N LEU A 279 4.41 -11.87 -5.85
CA LEU A 279 4.82 -11.50 -7.20
C LEU A 279 4.10 -10.22 -7.68
N LEU A 280 2.80 -10.10 -7.48
CA LEU A 280 2.06 -8.90 -7.84
C LEU A 280 2.57 -7.68 -7.07
N TYR A 281 2.92 -7.85 -5.80
CA TYR A 281 3.42 -6.79 -4.93
C TYR A 281 4.79 -6.25 -5.36
N THR A 282 5.56 -6.97 -6.20
CA THR A 282 6.79 -6.44 -6.80
C THR A 282 6.56 -5.22 -7.68
N ALA A 283 5.31 -4.98 -8.13
CA ALA A 283 4.91 -3.73 -8.77
C ALA A 283 5.23 -2.49 -7.92
N LYS A 284 5.19 -2.60 -6.59
CA LYS A 284 5.62 -1.53 -5.69
C LYS A 284 7.13 -1.25 -5.77
N GLY A 285 7.94 -2.27 -6.04
CA GLY A 285 9.36 -2.11 -6.31
C GLY A 285 9.59 -1.33 -7.63
N THR A 286 8.85 -1.68 -8.68
CA THR A 286 8.85 -0.93 -9.95
C THR A 286 8.44 0.52 -9.73
N THR A 287 7.40 0.77 -8.94
CA THR A 287 6.98 2.13 -8.54
C THR A 287 8.10 2.91 -7.85
N ALA A 288 8.85 2.27 -6.95
CA ALA A 288 9.97 2.93 -6.27
C ALA A 288 11.07 3.37 -7.25
N LEU A 289 11.30 2.61 -8.32
CA LEU A 289 12.22 2.98 -9.40
C LEU A 289 11.68 4.16 -10.24
N LEU A 290 10.36 4.34 -10.31
CA LEU A 290 9.72 5.46 -11.00
C LEU A 290 9.59 6.72 -10.12
N ALA A 291 9.80 6.63 -8.81
CA ALA A 291 9.69 7.77 -7.89
C ALA A 291 10.56 8.98 -8.29
N PRO A 292 11.80 8.80 -8.78
CA PRO A 292 12.61 9.92 -9.26
C PRO A 292 12.02 10.69 -10.45
N LEU A 293 11.05 10.11 -11.17
CA LEU A 293 10.33 10.77 -12.26
C LEU A 293 9.71 12.09 -11.79
N SER A 294 9.22 12.16 -10.55
CA SER A 294 8.66 13.40 -10.00
C SER A 294 9.70 14.53 -9.94
N ALA A 295 10.91 14.24 -9.49
CA ALA A 295 11.99 15.20 -9.43
C ALA A 295 12.46 15.61 -10.85
N TRP A 296 12.54 14.65 -11.76
CA TRP A 296 12.87 14.89 -13.16
C TRP A 296 11.85 15.82 -13.85
N ILE A 297 10.54 15.57 -13.67
CA ILE A 297 9.49 16.45 -14.21
C ILE A 297 9.64 17.87 -13.67
N VAL A 298 9.86 18.05 -12.35
CA VAL A 298 10.05 19.38 -11.77
C VAL A 298 11.28 20.08 -12.35
N THR A 299 12.39 19.35 -12.54
CA THR A 299 13.63 19.91 -13.12
C THR A 299 13.41 20.38 -14.55
N MET A 300 12.66 19.60 -15.36
CA MET A 300 12.43 19.93 -16.77
C MET A 300 11.38 21.02 -16.99
N THR A 301 10.35 21.07 -16.14
CA THR A 301 9.22 22.01 -16.33
C THR A 301 9.29 23.25 -15.43
N GLY A 302 10.15 23.25 -14.42
CA GLY A 302 10.20 24.28 -13.37
C GLY A 302 8.94 24.31 -12.50
N SER A 303 8.03 23.32 -12.61
CA SER A 303 6.73 23.33 -11.96
C SER A 303 6.32 21.96 -11.45
N ARG A 304 5.66 21.92 -10.28
CA ARG A 304 5.07 20.69 -9.72
C ARG A 304 3.72 20.33 -10.34
N VAL A 305 3.12 21.24 -11.08
CA VAL A 305 1.84 21.01 -11.82
C VAL A 305 1.95 19.74 -12.66
N GLY A 306 3.04 19.60 -13.43
CA GLY A 306 3.29 18.42 -14.26
C GLY A 306 3.33 17.11 -13.46
N VAL A 307 3.83 17.12 -12.23
CA VAL A 307 3.87 15.92 -11.38
C VAL A 307 2.47 15.46 -10.98
N PHE A 308 1.63 16.37 -10.48
CA PHE A 308 0.26 16.06 -10.08
C PHE A 308 -0.62 15.66 -11.27
N LEU A 309 -0.46 16.32 -12.42
CA LEU A 309 -1.17 15.95 -13.64
C LEU A 309 -0.75 14.58 -14.17
N THR A 310 0.54 14.25 -14.09
CA THR A 310 1.04 12.92 -14.48
C THR A 310 0.48 11.85 -13.54
N GLY A 311 0.50 12.07 -12.22
CA GLY A 311 -0.10 11.16 -11.24
C GLY A 311 -1.59 10.95 -11.51
N ALA A 312 -2.36 12.03 -11.62
CA ALA A 312 -3.78 12.00 -11.94
C ALA A 312 -4.07 11.26 -13.27
N SER A 313 -3.21 11.43 -14.28
CA SER A 313 -3.34 10.72 -15.56
C SER A 313 -3.15 9.21 -15.38
N PHE A 314 -2.20 8.77 -14.54
CA PHE A 314 -2.00 7.36 -14.22
C PHE A 314 -3.22 6.76 -13.52
N ASP A 315 -3.82 7.49 -12.58
CA ASP A 315 -5.03 7.06 -11.88
C ASP A 315 -6.21 6.90 -12.85
N LEU A 316 -6.43 7.90 -13.72
CA LEU A 316 -7.52 7.85 -14.71
C LEU A 316 -7.30 6.77 -15.79
N ILE A 317 -6.06 6.50 -16.19
CA ILE A 317 -5.73 5.35 -17.05
C ILE A 317 -6.07 4.05 -16.32
N ALA A 318 -5.74 3.93 -15.03
CA ALA A 318 -6.07 2.75 -14.24
C ALA A 318 -7.59 2.56 -14.10
N VAL A 319 -8.40 3.64 -14.01
CA VAL A 319 -9.88 3.58 -14.11
C VAL A 319 -10.31 2.95 -15.43
N ALA A 320 -9.78 3.46 -16.53
CA ALA A 320 -10.11 2.95 -17.86
C ALA A 320 -9.77 1.45 -17.98
N LEU A 321 -8.60 1.05 -17.52
CA LEU A 321 -8.17 -0.34 -17.50
C LEU A 321 -9.07 -1.21 -16.60
N ALA A 322 -9.50 -0.70 -15.43
CA ALA A 322 -10.37 -1.43 -14.52
C ALA A 322 -11.75 -1.73 -15.14
N ILE A 323 -12.36 -0.71 -15.74
CA ILE A 323 -13.75 -0.80 -16.22
C ILE A 323 -13.84 -1.45 -17.61
N TRP A 324 -12.96 -1.07 -18.53
CA TRP A 324 -13.09 -1.48 -19.94
C TRP A 324 -12.21 -2.69 -20.30
N VAL A 325 -11.19 -3.01 -19.52
CA VAL A 325 -10.32 -4.16 -19.80
C VAL A 325 -10.47 -5.24 -18.74
N LEU A 326 -10.21 -4.93 -17.47
CA LEU A 326 -10.21 -5.92 -16.38
C LEU A 326 -11.59 -6.55 -16.17
N LYS A 327 -12.64 -5.72 -16.09
CA LYS A 327 -14.02 -6.18 -15.84
C LYS A 327 -14.52 -7.18 -16.90
N PRO A 328 -14.39 -6.93 -18.22
CA PRO A 328 -14.76 -7.92 -19.22
C PRO A 328 -13.86 -9.16 -19.23
N MET A 329 -12.52 -9.01 -19.02
CA MET A 329 -11.61 -10.15 -18.95
C MET A 329 -11.98 -11.09 -17.79
N ARG A 330 -12.24 -10.52 -16.62
CA ARG A 330 -12.66 -11.31 -15.45
C ARG A 330 -14.00 -12.01 -15.68
N ARG A 331 -14.98 -11.35 -16.29
CA ARG A 331 -16.26 -11.96 -16.62
C ARG A 331 -16.09 -13.18 -17.52
N ARG A 332 -15.26 -13.06 -18.55
CA ARG A 332 -14.95 -14.20 -19.45
C ARG A 332 -14.27 -15.35 -18.70
N LEU A 333 -13.27 -15.05 -17.86
CA LEU A 333 -12.58 -16.07 -17.06
C LEU A 333 -13.57 -16.85 -16.18
N LEU A 334 -14.46 -16.15 -15.49
CA LEU A 334 -15.40 -16.75 -14.55
C LEU A 334 -16.59 -17.44 -15.21
N SER A 335 -16.92 -17.12 -16.47
CA SER A 335 -17.95 -17.82 -17.24
C SER A 335 -17.52 -19.19 -17.76
N HIS A 336 -16.19 -19.39 -17.95
CA HIS A 336 -15.64 -20.69 -18.39
C HIS A 336 -15.42 -21.69 -17.23
N VAL A 337 -15.59 -21.24 -15.99
CA VAL A 337 -15.40 -22.05 -14.77
C VAL A 337 -16.72 -22.51 -14.16
N ARG A 338 -17.86 -22.05 -14.70
CA ARG A 338 -19.20 -22.58 -14.39
C ARG A 338 -19.54 -23.72 -15.35
#